data_b44be4b2e035da88b13932997d73c33b
#
_entry.id   b44be4b2e035da88b13932997d73c33b
#
_cell.length_a   1.000
_cell.length_b   1.000
_cell.length_c   1.000
_cell.angle_alpha   90.00
_cell.angle_beta   90.00
_cell.angle_gamma   90.00
#
_symmetry.space_group_name_H-M   'P 1'
#
loop_
_entity.id
_entity.type
_entity.pdbx_description
1 polymer ?
#
loop_
_entity_poly.entity_id
_entity_poly.type
_entity_poly.pdbx_seq_one_letter_code
_entity_poly.pdbx_strand_id
1 'polypeptide(L)'
;FSSRICLSDQAEFDYLIMDEASQVSIETGALALTCAKNVVIVGDTLQLPNIVTGEDKKKLDAIVAEFDIPSGYDCAGNSFLQSVCTLLPDAPQTLLREHYRCHPRIIDFCNRKFYSGGLLIMTEDDGKPDTLCAIKTVPGHHARKHYNQREIDVIRDEVIAHLPEQTDIGIITPYNVQVDELSRQLPAIESATVHKFQGREKDTIIMSVVDDQITEFSDDPNLLNVAISRAKKRFCLVVSGNEQLLKGNISELLSYIEYNNFTVSESRIHSIFDYLYSQYTRQRLAFIQAHPKISEYDSENITFAFIQTVLKKYREFHHLGVLCHIPLRHLIK
;
A
#
# COMPACT_ATOMS: atom_id res chain seq x y z
N PHE A 1 -9.01 -8.01 -27.25
CA PHE A 1 -8.20 -8.33 -28.46
C PHE A 1 -8.24 -9.82 -28.75
N SER A 2 -7.79 -10.66 -27.84
CA SER A 2 -7.73 -12.12 -28.04
C SER A 2 -9.08 -12.75 -28.41
N SER A 3 -10.17 -12.28 -27.81
CA SER A 3 -11.52 -12.77 -28.10
C SER A 3 -11.94 -12.46 -29.52
N ARG A 4 -11.60 -11.30 -30.07
CA ARG A 4 -11.96 -10.94 -31.47
C ARG A 4 -11.24 -11.79 -32.50
N ILE A 5 -9.97 -12.14 -32.25
CA ILE A 5 -9.19 -13.00 -33.13
C ILE A 5 -9.81 -14.43 -33.25
N CYS A 6 -10.46 -14.89 -32.16
CA CYS A 6 -11.11 -16.21 -32.15
C CYS A 6 -12.48 -16.25 -32.83
N LEU A 7 -13.02 -15.08 -33.22
CA LEU A 7 -14.32 -14.97 -33.88
C LEU A 7 -14.14 -14.93 -35.40
N SER A 8 -15.14 -15.47 -36.13
CA SER A 8 -15.18 -15.29 -37.57
C SER A 8 -15.43 -13.82 -37.95
N ASP A 9 -15.01 -13.42 -39.13
CA ASP A 9 -15.23 -12.04 -39.62
C ASP A 9 -16.70 -11.65 -39.75
N GLN A 10 -17.58 -12.67 -39.83
CA GLN A 10 -19.03 -12.48 -39.91
C GLN A 10 -19.73 -12.61 -38.55
N ALA A 11 -18.99 -12.78 -37.45
CA ALA A 11 -19.58 -12.90 -36.12
C ALA A 11 -20.13 -11.51 -35.66
N GLU A 12 -21.44 -11.46 -35.51
CA GLU A 12 -22.14 -10.26 -35.00
C GLU A 12 -23.05 -10.67 -33.83
N PHE A 13 -22.86 -10.01 -32.68
CA PHE A 13 -23.68 -10.20 -31.48
C PHE A 13 -24.72 -9.09 -31.36
N ASP A 14 -25.79 -9.36 -30.66
CA ASP A 14 -26.79 -8.32 -30.36
C ASP A 14 -26.25 -7.33 -29.35
N TYR A 15 -25.48 -7.80 -28.38
CA TYR A 15 -24.86 -7.00 -27.32
C TYR A 15 -23.42 -7.39 -27.06
N LEU A 16 -22.59 -6.36 -26.86
CA LEU A 16 -21.27 -6.46 -26.23
C LEU A 16 -21.36 -5.81 -24.86
N ILE A 17 -20.96 -6.53 -23.82
CA ILE A 17 -20.80 -5.97 -22.47
C ILE A 17 -19.31 -5.92 -22.18
N MET A 18 -18.78 -4.71 -21.97
CA MET A 18 -17.37 -4.49 -21.67
C MET A 18 -17.25 -4.00 -20.23
N ASP A 19 -16.69 -4.83 -19.37
CA ASP A 19 -16.41 -4.48 -17.97
C ASP A 19 -14.99 -3.97 -17.80
N GLU A 20 -14.73 -3.23 -16.72
CA GLU A 20 -13.43 -2.59 -16.41
C GLU A 20 -12.89 -1.73 -17.59
N ALA A 21 -13.78 -1.04 -18.29
CA ALA A 21 -13.44 -0.30 -19.49
C ALA A 21 -12.50 0.91 -19.27
N SER A 22 -12.29 1.32 -18.03
CA SER A 22 -11.24 2.27 -17.64
C SER A 22 -9.83 1.74 -17.88
N GLN A 23 -9.63 0.41 -17.90
CA GLN A 23 -8.36 -0.26 -18.16
C GLN A 23 -8.16 -0.65 -19.63
N VAL A 24 -9.17 -0.45 -20.47
CA VAL A 24 -9.13 -0.82 -21.88
C VAL A 24 -8.59 0.35 -22.69
N SER A 25 -7.61 0.09 -23.57
CA SER A 25 -7.14 1.10 -24.52
C SER A 25 -8.17 1.39 -25.60
N ILE A 26 -8.13 2.59 -26.18
CA ILE A 26 -9.10 3.03 -27.21
C ILE A 26 -9.11 2.06 -28.39
N GLU A 27 -7.96 1.64 -28.89
CA GLU A 27 -7.83 0.74 -30.04
C GLU A 27 -8.37 -0.66 -29.74
N THR A 28 -8.17 -1.15 -28.52
CA THR A 28 -8.70 -2.45 -28.10
C THR A 28 -10.23 -2.40 -27.96
N GLY A 29 -10.75 -1.32 -27.37
CA GLY A 29 -12.18 -1.09 -27.24
C GLY A 29 -12.87 -0.93 -28.59
N ALA A 30 -12.28 -0.12 -29.48
CA ALA A 30 -12.79 0.07 -30.85
C ALA A 30 -12.86 -1.24 -31.64
N LEU A 31 -11.82 -2.09 -31.52
CA LEU A 31 -11.83 -3.42 -32.15
C LEU A 31 -12.99 -4.28 -31.63
N ALA A 32 -13.27 -4.25 -30.34
CA ALA A 32 -14.36 -5.00 -29.74
C ALA A 32 -15.74 -4.54 -30.23
N LEU A 33 -15.91 -3.24 -30.48
CA LEU A 33 -17.17 -2.67 -31.01
C LEU A 33 -17.55 -3.26 -32.37
N THR A 34 -16.60 -3.74 -33.17
CA THR A 34 -16.86 -4.35 -34.49
C THR A 34 -17.63 -5.67 -34.41
N CYS A 35 -17.86 -6.21 -33.21
CA CYS A 35 -18.49 -7.51 -33.01
C CYS A 35 -19.96 -7.45 -32.63
N ALA A 36 -20.54 -6.26 -32.40
CA ALA A 36 -21.89 -6.17 -31.86
C ALA A 36 -22.65 -4.93 -32.34
N LYS A 37 -24.00 -5.06 -32.36
CA LYS A 37 -24.91 -3.98 -32.72
C LYS A 37 -25.09 -2.95 -31.61
N ASN A 38 -25.09 -3.41 -30.37
CA ASN A 38 -25.27 -2.61 -29.17
C ASN A 38 -24.13 -2.86 -28.21
N VAL A 39 -23.76 -1.84 -27.43
CA VAL A 39 -22.68 -1.96 -26.45
C VAL A 39 -23.13 -1.43 -25.10
N VAL A 40 -22.73 -2.13 -24.04
CA VAL A 40 -22.80 -1.68 -22.66
C VAL A 40 -21.37 -1.57 -22.15
N ILE A 41 -20.96 -0.37 -21.79
CA ILE A 41 -19.59 -0.09 -21.30
C ILE A 41 -19.68 0.16 -19.81
N VAL A 42 -19.03 -0.70 -19.02
CA VAL A 42 -19.00 -0.63 -17.56
C VAL A 42 -17.59 -0.27 -17.11
N GLY A 43 -17.46 0.64 -16.17
CA GLY A 43 -16.18 1.03 -15.61
C GLY A 43 -16.28 2.28 -14.74
N ASP A 44 -15.15 2.70 -14.22
CA ASP A 44 -15.06 3.84 -13.30
C ASP A 44 -13.87 4.73 -13.72
N THR A 45 -14.13 5.95 -14.12
CA THR A 45 -13.10 6.92 -14.51
C THR A 45 -12.27 7.43 -13.34
N LEU A 46 -12.70 7.17 -12.10
CA LEU A 46 -12.02 7.51 -10.86
C LEU A 46 -11.15 6.36 -10.33
N GLN A 47 -11.09 5.24 -11.08
CA GLN A 47 -10.15 4.15 -10.85
C GLN A 47 -8.99 4.23 -11.85
N LEU A 48 -8.02 3.32 -11.71
CA LEU A 48 -6.80 3.35 -12.52
C LEU A 48 -7.14 3.19 -14.01
N PRO A 49 -6.64 4.08 -14.88
CA PRO A 49 -6.76 3.96 -16.32
C PRO A 49 -5.80 2.90 -16.87
N ASN A 50 -5.94 2.58 -18.17
CA ASN A 50 -4.93 1.81 -18.88
C ASN A 50 -3.58 2.55 -18.89
N ILE A 51 -2.49 1.78 -18.75
CA ILE A 51 -1.14 2.35 -18.72
C ILE A 51 -0.55 2.29 -20.13
N VAL A 52 -0.16 3.45 -20.64
CA VAL A 52 0.64 3.56 -21.85
C VAL A 52 2.12 3.69 -21.46
N THR A 53 2.98 2.80 -21.99
CA THR A 53 4.42 2.82 -21.68
C THR A 53 5.11 4.06 -22.25
N GLY A 54 6.25 4.45 -21.64
CA GLY A 54 6.92 5.70 -21.99
C GLY A 54 7.34 5.83 -23.47
N GLU A 55 7.68 4.73 -24.17
CA GLU A 55 8.01 4.73 -25.60
C GLU A 55 6.76 4.84 -26.47
N ASP A 56 5.73 4.07 -26.14
CA ASP A 56 4.46 4.09 -26.86
C ASP A 56 3.75 5.41 -26.67
N LYS A 57 3.80 6.00 -25.47
CA LYS A 57 3.28 7.34 -25.22
C LYS A 57 3.90 8.36 -26.15
N LYS A 58 5.23 8.39 -26.30
CA LYS A 58 5.91 9.35 -27.21
C LYS A 58 5.48 9.19 -28.66
N LYS A 59 5.25 7.95 -29.12
CA LYS A 59 4.76 7.68 -30.47
C LYS A 59 3.32 8.18 -30.66
N LEU A 60 2.46 7.92 -29.69
CA LEU A 60 1.07 8.37 -29.73
C LEU A 60 0.97 9.89 -29.65
N ASP A 61 1.72 10.53 -28.76
CA ASP A 61 1.79 12.00 -28.66
C ASP A 61 2.24 12.63 -29.99
N ALA A 62 3.21 12.02 -30.67
CA ALA A 62 3.66 12.49 -32.00
C ALA A 62 2.55 12.36 -33.06
N ILE A 63 1.80 11.25 -33.05
CA ILE A 63 0.66 11.04 -33.97
C ILE A 63 -0.45 12.06 -33.69
N VAL A 64 -0.78 12.30 -32.42
CA VAL A 64 -1.78 13.31 -32.01
C VAL A 64 -1.39 14.68 -32.53
N ALA A 65 -0.11 15.06 -32.41
CA ALA A 65 0.38 16.36 -32.89
C ALA A 65 0.44 16.46 -34.40
N GLU A 66 0.79 15.37 -35.11
CA GLU A 66 0.89 15.35 -36.59
C GLU A 66 -0.47 15.44 -37.27
N PHE A 67 -1.49 14.79 -36.72
CA PHE A 67 -2.81 14.68 -37.35
C PHE A 67 -3.90 15.55 -36.69
N ASP A 68 -3.52 16.42 -35.73
CA ASP A 68 -4.47 17.28 -34.98
C ASP A 68 -5.67 16.47 -34.44
N ILE A 69 -5.37 15.37 -33.77
CA ILE A 69 -6.40 14.42 -33.28
C ILE A 69 -7.18 15.07 -32.14
N PRO A 70 -8.53 15.09 -32.20
CA PRO A 70 -9.35 15.61 -31.11
C PRO A 70 -9.07 14.86 -29.79
N SER A 71 -9.11 15.61 -28.67
CA SER A 71 -8.75 15.07 -27.32
C SER A 71 -9.49 13.79 -26.92
N GLY A 72 -10.72 13.62 -27.38
CA GLY A 72 -11.48 12.37 -27.12
C GLY A 72 -10.89 11.12 -27.76
N TYR A 73 -10.08 11.24 -28.80
CA TYR A 73 -9.40 10.13 -29.48
C TYR A 73 -7.92 9.99 -29.10
N ASP A 74 -7.44 10.76 -28.14
CA ASP A 74 -6.07 10.66 -27.66
C ASP A 74 -5.83 9.34 -26.94
N CYS A 75 -5.21 8.38 -27.63
CA CYS A 75 -4.90 7.05 -27.11
C CYS A 75 -3.81 7.06 -26.02
N ALA A 76 -3.04 8.14 -25.88
CA ALA A 76 -2.03 8.28 -24.84
C ALA A 76 -2.60 8.82 -23.52
N GLY A 77 -3.62 9.67 -23.62
CA GLY A 77 -4.22 10.37 -22.49
C GLY A 77 -5.52 9.74 -21.97
N ASN A 78 -6.22 8.94 -22.78
CA ASN A 78 -7.53 8.41 -22.43
C ASN A 78 -7.59 6.88 -22.41
N SER A 79 -8.36 6.35 -21.48
CA SER A 79 -8.90 5.00 -21.59
C SER A 79 -10.08 4.96 -22.58
N PHE A 80 -10.48 3.77 -22.98
CA PHE A 80 -11.67 3.59 -23.83
C PHE A 80 -12.93 4.21 -23.19
N LEU A 81 -13.16 3.97 -21.90
CA LEU A 81 -14.28 4.57 -21.17
C LEU A 81 -14.22 6.10 -21.20
N GLN A 82 -13.07 6.70 -20.91
CA GLN A 82 -12.91 8.16 -20.91
C GLN A 82 -13.14 8.74 -22.30
N SER A 83 -12.63 8.07 -23.34
CA SER A 83 -12.86 8.43 -24.74
C SER A 83 -14.35 8.46 -25.08
N VAL A 84 -15.06 7.38 -24.74
CA VAL A 84 -16.52 7.29 -25.01
C VAL A 84 -17.30 8.37 -24.26
N CYS A 85 -17.02 8.59 -22.99
CA CYS A 85 -17.66 9.66 -22.19
C CYS A 85 -17.41 11.06 -22.81
N THR A 86 -16.23 11.28 -23.37
CA THR A 86 -15.86 12.57 -23.99
C THR A 86 -16.51 12.76 -25.36
N LEU A 87 -16.54 11.71 -26.18
CA LEU A 87 -17.03 11.77 -27.56
C LEU A 87 -18.54 11.65 -27.67
N LEU A 88 -19.19 10.95 -26.74
CA LEU A 88 -20.63 10.67 -26.72
C LEU A 88 -21.26 11.14 -25.40
N PRO A 89 -21.24 12.46 -25.12
CA PRO A 89 -21.75 13.00 -23.85
C PRO A 89 -23.25 12.76 -23.66
N ASP A 90 -23.99 12.63 -24.76
CA ASP A 90 -25.45 12.40 -24.74
C ASP A 90 -25.82 10.91 -24.64
N ALA A 91 -24.84 10.00 -24.63
CA ALA A 91 -25.11 8.57 -24.45
C ALA A 91 -25.75 8.32 -23.06
N PRO A 92 -26.73 7.41 -22.95
CA PRO A 92 -27.32 7.08 -21.66
C PRO A 92 -26.27 6.62 -20.66
N GLN A 93 -26.19 7.26 -19.50
CA GLN A 93 -25.27 6.93 -18.42
C GLN A 93 -26.06 6.63 -17.14
N THR A 94 -25.69 5.52 -16.48
CA THR A 94 -26.26 5.13 -15.19
C THR A 94 -25.16 4.96 -14.19
N LEU A 95 -25.16 5.73 -13.11
CA LEU A 95 -24.23 5.57 -11.99
C LEU A 95 -24.74 4.47 -11.06
N LEU A 96 -23.95 3.39 -10.90
CA LEU A 96 -24.19 2.37 -9.89
C LEU A 96 -23.70 2.89 -8.55
N ARG A 97 -24.63 3.27 -7.69
CA ARG A 97 -24.33 3.97 -6.43
C ARG A 97 -24.18 3.05 -5.22
N GLU A 98 -24.72 1.85 -5.27
CA GLU A 98 -24.74 0.93 -4.14
C GLU A 98 -23.40 0.24 -3.97
N HIS A 99 -22.82 0.36 -2.77
CA HIS A 99 -21.52 -0.23 -2.43
C HIS A 99 -21.70 -1.32 -1.36
N TYR A 100 -21.34 -2.57 -1.71
CA TYR A 100 -21.55 -3.77 -0.90
C TYR A 100 -20.27 -4.43 -0.39
N ARG A 101 -19.09 -3.85 -0.67
CA ARG A 101 -17.81 -4.51 -0.42
C ARG A 101 -17.13 -4.07 0.86
N CYS A 102 -16.79 -2.81 0.95
CA CYS A 102 -15.93 -2.28 1.99
C CYS A 102 -16.72 -1.92 3.24
N HIS A 103 -16.10 -2.07 4.40
CA HIS A 103 -16.62 -1.54 5.65
C HIS A 103 -16.91 -0.02 5.53
N PRO A 104 -17.98 0.51 6.13
CA PRO A 104 -18.37 1.92 5.98
C PRO A 104 -17.26 2.91 6.27
N ARG A 105 -16.48 2.71 7.34
CA ARG A 105 -15.37 3.62 7.73
C ARG A 105 -14.26 3.68 6.69
N ILE A 106 -14.07 2.62 5.89
CA ILE A 106 -13.07 2.57 4.84
C ILE A 106 -13.54 3.34 3.62
N ILE A 107 -14.74 3.00 3.13
CA ILE A 107 -15.22 3.54 1.86
C ILE A 107 -15.75 4.98 1.98
N ASP A 108 -16.11 5.44 3.18
CA ASP A 108 -16.63 6.81 3.37
C ASP A 108 -15.59 7.87 3.01
N PHE A 109 -14.31 7.60 3.23
CA PHE A 109 -13.24 8.49 2.73
C PHE A 109 -13.30 8.61 1.20
N CYS A 110 -13.33 7.48 0.49
CA CYS A 110 -13.42 7.49 -0.97
C CYS A 110 -14.73 8.15 -1.44
N ASN A 111 -15.84 7.85 -0.78
CA ASN A 111 -17.15 8.43 -1.10
C ASN A 111 -17.12 9.95 -1.03
N ARG A 112 -16.58 10.51 0.03
CA ARG A 112 -16.47 11.99 0.19
C ARG A 112 -15.47 12.60 -0.76
N LYS A 113 -14.29 11.98 -0.88
CA LYS A 113 -13.18 12.56 -1.65
C LYS A 113 -13.38 12.45 -3.15
N PHE A 114 -13.79 11.28 -3.64
CA PHE A 114 -13.80 10.98 -5.07
C PHE A 114 -15.23 10.99 -5.66
N TYR A 115 -16.24 10.55 -4.90
CA TYR A 115 -17.60 10.38 -5.40
C TYR A 115 -18.59 11.43 -4.91
N SER A 116 -18.10 12.53 -4.31
CA SER A 116 -18.93 13.66 -3.83
C SER A 116 -20.10 13.23 -2.93
N GLY A 117 -19.92 12.17 -2.13
CA GLY A 117 -20.95 11.60 -1.26
C GLY A 117 -22.02 10.82 -2.02
N GLY A 118 -21.80 10.49 -3.28
CA GLY A 118 -22.79 9.86 -4.17
C GLY A 118 -23.05 8.37 -3.90
N LEU A 119 -22.13 7.65 -3.23
CA LEU A 119 -22.28 6.22 -2.95
C LEU A 119 -23.26 5.96 -1.81
N LEU A 120 -24.06 4.92 -1.98
CA LEU A 120 -24.93 4.36 -0.95
C LEU A 120 -24.22 3.17 -0.32
N ILE A 121 -23.74 3.34 0.90
CA ILE A 121 -22.98 2.30 1.60
C ILE A 121 -23.99 1.31 2.21
N MET A 122 -23.97 0.07 1.70
CA MET A 122 -24.91 -1.00 2.08
C MET A 122 -24.30 -1.98 3.08
N THR A 123 -23.04 -1.80 3.47
CA THR A 123 -22.35 -2.61 4.48
C THR A 123 -22.58 -2.05 5.87
N GLU A 124 -22.47 -2.89 6.90
CA GLU A 124 -22.67 -2.52 8.29
C GLU A 124 -21.34 -2.20 8.99
N ASP A 125 -21.38 -1.23 9.93
CA ASP A 125 -20.25 -0.92 10.81
C ASP A 125 -20.26 -1.91 12.00
N ASP A 126 -19.26 -2.76 12.09
CA ASP A 126 -19.09 -3.74 13.17
C ASP A 126 -18.46 -3.15 14.46
N GLY A 127 -18.22 -1.85 14.47
CA GLY A 127 -17.70 -1.10 15.63
C GLY A 127 -16.22 -1.32 15.95
N LYS A 128 -15.48 -2.10 15.15
CA LYS A 128 -14.07 -2.34 15.41
C LYS A 128 -13.21 -1.08 15.25
N PRO A 129 -12.31 -0.81 16.21
CA PRO A 129 -11.55 0.45 16.22
C PRO A 129 -10.52 0.54 15.08
N ASP A 130 -9.90 -0.57 14.68
CA ASP A 130 -8.77 -0.60 13.75
C ASP A 130 -9.17 -0.89 12.30
N THR A 131 -10.43 -0.67 11.96
CA THR A 131 -10.95 -0.90 10.59
C THR A 131 -10.25 -0.01 9.56
N LEU A 132 -10.02 1.23 9.91
CA LEU A 132 -9.21 2.18 9.13
C LEU A 132 -8.14 2.75 10.05
N CYS A 133 -6.87 2.49 9.74
CA CYS A 133 -5.77 2.88 10.60
C CYS A 133 -4.52 3.28 9.81
N ALA A 134 -3.61 3.97 10.47
CA ALA A 134 -2.31 4.32 9.91
C ALA A 134 -1.19 4.07 10.91
N ILE A 135 -0.02 3.69 10.40
CA ILE A 135 1.22 3.58 11.16
C ILE A 135 2.26 4.48 10.49
N LYS A 136 2.77 5.44 11.26
CA LYS A 136 3.87 6.30 10.83
C LYS A 136 5.20 5.66 11.23
N THR A 137 6.09 5.43 10.26
CA THR A 137 7.45 4.97 10.56
C THR A 137 8.27 6.13 11.14
N VAL A 138 9.41 5.82 11.76
CA VAL A 138 10.29 6.86 12.29
C VAL A 138 10.75 7.79 11.16
N PRO A 139 10.76 9.11 11.37
CA PRO A 139 11.26 10.07 10.38
C PRO A 139 12.71 9.79 9.96
N GLY A 140 13.05 10.09 8.72
CA GLY A 140 14.39 9.92 8.17
C GLY A 140 14.39 9.58 6.69
N HIS A 141 15.58 9.29 6.16
CA HIS A 141 15.77 8.87 4.77
C HIS A 141 15.93 7.35 4.69
N HIS A 142 14.82 6.65 4.58
CA HIS A 142 14.75 5.18 4.60
C HIS A 142 14.47 4.57 3.23
N ALA A 143 13.78 5.30 2.35
CA ALA A 143 13.49 4.88 0.99
C ALA A 143 14.75 4.92 0.11
N ARG A 144 14.98 3.86 -0.68
CA ARG A 144 16.08 3.78 -1.64
C ARG A 144 15.60 3.09 -2.91
N LYS A 145 15.67 3.76 -4.05
CA LYS A 145 15.29 3.18 -5.35
C LYS A 145 13.90 2.53 -5.33
N HIS A 146 12.91 3.20 -4.75
CA HIS A 146 11.53 2.70 -4.61
C HIS A 146 11.39 1.45 -3.74
N TYR A 147 12.22 1.35 -2.70
CA TYR A 147 12.23 0.29 -1.71
C TYR A 147 12.44 0.88 -0.31
N ASN A 148 11.68 0.41 0.66
CA ASN A 148 11.74 0.85 2.06
C ASN A 148 11.67 -0.36 3.00
N GLN A 149 12.84 -0.84 3.46
CA GLN A 149 12.93 -1.97 4.38
C GLN A 149 12.21 -1.69 5.70
N ARG A 150 12.22 -0.44 6.17
CA ARG A 150 11.59 -0.09 7.44
C ARG A 150 10.08 -0.30 7.40
N GLU A 151 9.43 0.06 6.30
CA GLU A 151 8.01 -0.23 6.15
C GLU A 151 7.73 -1.74 6.12
N ILE A 152 8.59 -2.55 5.49
CA ILE A 152 8.45 -4.01 5.49
C ILE A 152 8.57 -4.57 6.91
N ASP A 153 9.54 -4.09 7.70
CA ASP A 153 9.73 -4.53 9.07
C ASP A 153 8.52 -4.15 9.95
N VAL A 154 8.01 -2.93 9.81
CA VAL A 154 6.79 -2.48 10.49
C VAL A 154 5.57 -3.32 10.09
N ILE A 155 5.38 -3.58 8.81
CA ILE A 155 4.29 -4.42 8.31
C ILE A 155 4.35 -5.82 8.94
N ARG A 156 5.53 -6.45 8.93
CA ARG A 156 5.71 -7.79 9.49
C ARG A 156 5.50 -7.82 11.00
N ASP A 157 6.19 -6.96 11.74
CA ASP A 157 6.35 -7.09 13.20
C ASP A 157 5.29 -6.30 13.99
N GLU A 158 4.74 -5.22 13.41
CA GLU A 158 3.77 -4.36 14.09
C GLU A 158 2.35 -4.45 13.52
N VAL A 159 2.17 -4.85 12.25
CA VAL A 159 0.84 -5.01 11.67
C VAL A 159 0.43 -6.48 11.66
N ILE A 160 1.14 -7.32 10.90
CA ILE A 160 0.78 -8.72 10.68
C ILE A 160 0.82 -9.53 11.98
N ALA A 161 1.85 -9.31 12.81
CA ALA A 161 2.01 -10.03 14.08
C ALA A 161 0.83 -9.83 15.07
N HIS A 162 0.02 -8.79 14.87
CA HIS A 162 -1.14 -8.49 15.71
C HIS A 162 -2.48 -8.88 15.05
N LEU A 163 -2.45 -9.42 13.83
CA LEU A 163 -3.64 -9.91 13.16
C LEU A 163 -3.90 -11.38 13.52
N PRO A 164 -5.17 -11.84 13.52
CA PRO A 164 -5.49 -13.25 13.66
C PRO A 164 -4.83 -14.09 12.56
N GLU A 165 -4.33 -15.29 12.89
CA GLU A 165 -3.58 -16.17 11.98
C GLU A 165 -4.32 -16.52 10.67
N GLN A 166 -5.64 -16.53 10.67
CA GLN A 166 -6.47 -16.88 9.50
C GLN A 166 -6.99 -15.67 8.73
N THR A 167 -6.41 -14.48 8.95
CA THR A 167 -6.85 -13.27 8.24
C THR A 167 -6.41 -13.33 6.79
N ASP A 168 -7.33 -13.08 5.86
CA ASP A 168 -7.02 -12.92 4.43
C ASP A 168 -6.39 -11.55 4.19
N ILE A 169 -5.05 -11.53 4.01
CA ILE A 169 -4.24 -10.31 3.93
C ILE A 169 -3.71 -10.11 2.51
N GLY A 170 -3.75 -8.88 2.04
CA GLY A 170 -3.02 -8.42 0.86
C GLY A 170 -2.15 -7.21 1.21
N ILE A 171 -0.96 -7.16 0.64
CA ILE A 171 -0.08 -6.00 0.75
C ILE A 171 0.00 -5.33 -0.62
N ILE A 172 -0.27 -4.04 -0.65
CA ILE A 172 -0.22 -3.25 -1.88
C ILE A 172 0.77 -2.10 -1.75
N THR A 173 1.39 -1.74 -2.87
CA THR A 173 2.39 -0.68 -2.92
C THR A 173 2.40 -0.05 -4.32
N PRO A 174 2.86 1.19 -4.50
CA PRO A 174 3.04 1.79 -5.82
C PRO A 174 4.13 1.13 -6.67
N TYR A 175 5.15 0.50 -6.05
CA TYR A 175 6.42 0.16 -6.71
C TYR A 175 6.70 -1.34 -6.80
N ASN A 176 7.09 -1.82 -7.99
CA ASN A 176 7.46 -3.23 -8.21
C ASN A 176 8.63 -3.69 -7.34
N VAL A 177 9.65 -2.82 -7.11
CA VAL A 177 10.81 -3.18 -6.27
C VAL A 177 10.39 -3.51 -4.84
N GLN A 178 9.44 -2.76 -4.29
CA GLN A 178 8.87 -3.05 -2.97
C GLN A 178 8.08 -4.36 -2.97
N VAL A 179 7.33 -4.65 -4.06
CA VAL A 179 6.61 -5.93 -4.21
C VAL A 179 7.57 -7.11 -4.20
N ASP A 180 8.67 -7.02 -4.93
CA ASP A 180 9.67 -8.11 -5.03
C ASP A 180 10.27 -8.42 -3.64
N GLU A 181 10.60 -7.39 -2.87
CA GLU A 181 11.14 -7.55 -1.52
C GLU A 181 10.09 -8.05 -0.52
N LEU A 182 8.86 -7.56 -0.58
CA LEU A 182 7.74 -8.06 0.22
C LEU A 182 7.50 -9.56 -0.07
N SER A 183 7.44 -9.95 -1.33
CA SER A 183 7.26 -11.35 -1.74
C SER A 183 8.39 -12.26 -1.26
N ARG A 184 9.63 -11.74 -1.25
CA ARG A 184 10.80 -12.48 -0.75
C ARG A 184 10.78 -12.67 0.76
N GLN A 185 10.38 -11.63 1.51
CA GLN A 185 10.40 -11.64 2.98
C GLN A 185 9.12 -12.18 3.61
N LEU A 186 7.98 -12.06 2.92
CA LEU A 186 6.65 -12.49 3.37
C LEU A 186 5.97 -13.38 2.31
N PRO A 187 6.57 -14.54 1.94
CA PRO A 187 6.11 -15.34 0.80
C PRO A 187 4.71 -15.95 0.99
N ALA A 188 4.21 -16.01 2.22
CA ALA A 188 2.87 -16.51 2.53
C ALA A 188 1.76 -15.46 2.29
N ILE A 189 2.12 -14.20 2.03
CA ILE A 189 1.16 -13.11 1.89
C ILE A 189 1.23 -12.57 0.46
N GLU A 190 0.08 -12.44 -0.16
CA GLU A 190 -0.03 -11.87 -1.49
C GLU A 190 0.38 -10.41 -1.49
N SER A 191 1.42 -10.08 -2.27
CA SER A 191 1.92 -8.71 -2.45
C SER A 191 1.88 -8.33 -3.92
N ALA A 192 1.38 -7.14 -4.23
CA ALA A 192 1.33 -6.66 -5.61
C ALA A 192 1.32 -5.13 -5.68
N THR A 193 1.58 -4.59 -6.88
CA THR A 193 1.30 -3.17 -7.12
C THR A 193 -0.21 -2.94 -7.15
N VAL A 194 -0.62 -1.69 -6.86
CA VAL A 194 -2.05 -1.34 -6.87
C VAL A 194 -2.70 -1.70 -8.21
N HIS A 195 -2.00 -1.47 -9.33
CA HIS A 195 -2.47 -1.83 -10.67
C HIS A 195 -2.71 -3.34 -10.84
N LYS A 196 -1.79 -4.17 -10.36
CA LYS A 196 -1.94 -5.62 -10.44
C LYS A 196 -2.95 -6.18 -9.43
N PHE A 197 -3.31 -5.40 -8.44
CA PHE A 197 -4.30 -5.76 -7.42
C PHE A 197 -5.72 -5.35 -7.82
N GLN A 198 -5.88 -4.59 -8.88
CA GLN A 198 -7.20 -4.21 -9.40
C GLN A 198 -8.01 -5.46 -9.77
N GLY A 199 -9.32 -5.46 -9.48
CA GLY A 199 -10.18 -6.64 -9.62
C GLY A 199 -10.09 -7.67 -8.48
N ARG A 200 -9.11 -7.55 -7.57
CA ARG A 200 -8.96 -8.41 -6.39
C ARG A 200 -9.46 -7.69 -5.13
N GLU A 201 -9.68 -8.46 -4.07
CA GLU A 201 -10.10 -7.93 -2.77
C GLU A 201 -9.61 -8.83 -1.64
N LYS A 202 -9.41 -8.27 -0.47
CA LYS A 202 -8.97 -8.98 0.75
C LYS A 202 -9.74 -8.49 1.97
N ASP A 203 -9.78 -9.31 3.01
CA ASP A 203 -10.35 -8.87 4.28
C ASP A 203 -9.52 -7.72 4.87
N THR A 204 -8.21 -7.83 4.81
CA THR A 204 -7.27 -6.79 5.24
C THR A 204 -6.35 -6.38 4.10
N ILE A 205 -6.29 -5.10 3.81
CA ILE A 205 -5.28 -4.51 2.92
C ILE A 205 -4.32 -3.67 3.75
N ILE A 206 -3.03 -3.89 3.50
CA ILE A 206 -1.94 -3.07 4.05
C ILE A 206 -1.31 -2.33 2.88
N MET A 207 -1.30 -1.00 2.92
CA MET A 207 -0.66 -0.18 1.90
C MET A 207 0.68 0.32 2.39
N SER A 208 1.76 -0.06 1.69
CA SER A 208 3.12 0.47 1.88
C SER A 208 3.35 1.60 0.89
N VAL A 209 3.54 2.83 1.39
CA VAL A 209 3.71 4.03 0.55
C VAL A 209 5.12 4.10 -0.03
N VAL A 210 6.10 3.61 0.72
CA VAL A 210 7.53 3.53 0.37
C VAL A 210 8.27 4.86 0.48
N ASP A 211 7.74 5.93 -0.09
CA ASP A 211 8.41 7.20 -0.23
C ASP A 211 8.61 7.91 1.12
N ASP A 212 9.81 8.42 1.38
CA ASP A 212 10.11 9.26 2.54
C ASP A 212 9.40 10.61 2.45
N GLN A 213 9.28 11.14 1.24
CA GLN A 213 8.43 12.27 0.86
C GLN A 213 7.46 11.80 -0.21
N ILE A 214 6.18 11.97 0.01
CA ILE A 214 5.13 11.54 -0.90
C ILE A 214 5.30 12.25 -2.25
N THR A 215 5.34 11.46 -3.32
CA THR A 215 5.52 11.94 -4.71
C THR A 215 4.17 12.01 -5.44
N GLU A 216 4.11 12.71 -6.55
CA GLU A 216 2.90 12.74 -7.40
C GLU A 216 2.46 11.35 -7.84
N PHE A 217 3.40 10.43 -8.04
CA PHE A 217 3.09 9.06 -8.43
C PHE A 217 2.46 8.25 -7.29
N SER A 218 3.01 8.32 -6.08
CA SER A 218 2.46 7.60 -4.93
C SER A 218 1.17 8.25 -4.40
N ASP A 219 0.95 9.53 -4.70
CA ASP A 219 -0.22 10.33 -4.30
C ASP A 219 -1.31 10.40 -5.38
N ASP A 220 -1.20 9.60 -6.44
CA ASP A 220 -2.21 9.56 -7.50
C ASP A 220 -3.60 9.22 -6.93
N PRO A 221 -4.64 10.04 -7.21
CA PRO A 221 -5.96 9.87 -6.64
C PRO A 221 -6.63 8.56 -7.05
N ASN A 222 -6.44 8.11 -8.29
CA ASN A 222 -7.02 6.88 -8.79
C ASN A 222 -6.34 5.67 -8.17
N LEU A 223 -5.01 5.75 -7.95
CA LEU A 223 -4.24 4.73 -7.25
C LEU A 223 -4.75 4.58 -5.80
N LEU A 224 -4.91 5.69 -5.08
CA LEU A 224 -5.38 5.66 -3.71
C LEU A 224 -6.82 5.15 -3.60
N ASN A 225 -7.71 5.60 -4.50
CA ASN A 225 -9.10 5.14 -4.55
C ASN A 225 -9.18 3.62 -4.76
N VAL A 226 -8.43 3.10 -5.72
CA VAL A 226 -8.35 1.66 -5.95
C VAL A 226 -7.79 0.95 -4.72
N ALA A 227 -6.67 1.41 -4.17
CA ALA A 227 -6.03 0.79 -3.02
C ALA A 227 -6.97 0.60 -1.84
N ILE A 228 -7.68 1.66 -1.44
CA ILE A 228 -8.61 1.66 -0.31
C ILE A 228 -9.79 0.74 -0.58
N SER A 229 -10.37 0.80 -1.80
CA SER A 229 -11.53 0.01 -2.17
C SER A 229 -11.28 -1.50 -2.33
N ARG A 230 -10.04 -1.98 -2.16
CA ARG A 230 -9.70 -3.42 -2.12
C ARG A 230 -9.92 -4.05 -0.75
N ALA A 231 -10.04 -3.25 0.30
CA ALA A 231 -10.18 -3.73 1.67
C ALA A 231 -11.66 -3.95 2.03
N LYS A 232 -12.01 -5.18 2.44
CA LYS A 232 -13.37 -5.48 2.92
C LYS A 232 -13.59 -5.02 4.35
N LYS A 233 -12.69 -5.39 5.27
CA LYS A 233 -12.86 -5.25 6.72
C LYS A 233 -11.86 -4.32 7.39
N ARG A 234 -10.63 -4.25 6.84
CA ARG A 234 -9.55 -3.44 7.41
C ARG A 234 -8.65 -2.86 6.34
N PHE A 235 -8.33 -1.58 6.46
CA PHE A 235 -7.29 -0.91 5.68
C PHE A 235 -6.26 -0.30 6.62
N CYS A 236 -4.99 -0.63 6.43
CA CYS A 236 -3.87 -0.10 7.20
C CYS A 236 -2.89 0.62 6.28
N LEU A 237 -2.72 1.91 6.49
CA LEU A 237 -1.72 2.72 5.79
C LEU A 237 -0.40 2.68 6.54
N VAL A 238 0.68 2.29 5.89
CA VAL A 238 2.05 2.40 6.42
C VAL A 238 2.78 3.47 5.62
N VAL A 239 3.21 4.51 6.31
CA VAL A 239 3.76 5.72 5.68
C VAL A 239 4.93 6.26 6.49
N SER A 240 5.84 7.00 5.86
CA SER A 240 6.93 7.70 6.54
C SER A 240 6.39 8.68 7.59
N GLY A 241 7.05 8.73 8.75
CA GLY A 241 6.79 9.74 9.78
C GLY A 241 7.39 11.11 9.48
N ASN A 242 8.02 11.30 8.31
CA ASN A 242 8.48 12.62 7.89
C ASN A 242 7.29 13.57 7.74
N GLU A 243 7.56 14.86 7.96
CA GLU A 243 6.60 15.91 7.66
C GLU A 243 6.27 15.89 6.15
N GLN A 244 5.01 15.74 5.81
CA GLN A 244 4.51 15.68 4.44
C GLN A 244 3.86 17.01 4.06
N LEU A 245 3.74 17.26 2.75
CA LEU A 245 2.99 18.41 2.27
C LEU A 245 1.53 18.32 2.78
N LEU A 246 0.99 19.43 3.27
CA LEU A 246 -0.37 19.51 3.82
C LEU A 246 -1.47 19.22 2.77
N LYS A 247 -1.13 19.35 1.48
CA LYS A 247 -2.04 19.12 0.36
C LYS A 247 -1.59 17.89 -0.41
N GLY A 248 -2.38 16.82 -0.32
CA GLY A 248 -2.14 15.57 -1.03
C GLY A 248 -3.17 14.54 -0.60
N ASN A 249 -3.41 13.54 -1.43
CA ASN A 249 -4.44 12.54 -1.21
C ASN A 249 -4.15 11.67 0.02
N ILE A 250 -2.89 11.25 0.18
CA ILE A 250 -2.43 10.47 1.35
C ILE A 250 -2.45 11.33 2.61
N SER A 251 -2.03 12.59 2.53
CA SER A 251 -2.09 13.52 3.67
C SER A 251 -3.52 13.80 4.12
N GLU A 252 -4.46 13.91 3.17
CA GLU A 252 -5.88 14.04 3.47
C GLU A 252 -6.47 12.78 4.06
N LEU A 253 -6.02 11.58 3.62
CA LEU A 253 -6.40 10.32 4.25
C LEU A 253 -5.91 10.25 5.71
N LEU A 254 -4.67 10.63 5.98
CA LEU A 254 -4.13 10.70 7.34
C LEU A 254 -4.96 11.67 8.20
N SER A 255 -5.23 12.87 7.67
CA SER A 255 -6.06 13.87 8.36
C SER A 255 -7.50 13.37 8.61
N TYR A 256 -8.07 12.61 7.66
CA TYR A 256 -9.37 11.99 7.83
C TYR A 256 -9.37 10.92 8.94
N ILE A 257 -8.33 10.09 9.00
CA ILE A 257 -8.14 9.09 10.05
C ILE A 257 -8.05 9.78 11.42
N GLU A 258 -7.21 10.82 11.54
CA GLU A 258 -7.03 11.59 12.78
C GLU A 258 -8.32 12.32 13.20
N TYR A 259 -9.00 13.00 12.27
CA TYR A 259 -10.23 13.74 12.54
C TYR A 259 -11.38 12.86 13.06
N ASN A 260 -11.49 11.64 12.55
CA ASN A 260 -12.52 10.70 12.99
C ASN A 260 -12.11 9.89 14.23
N ASN A 261 -10.98 10.22 14.87
CA ASN A 261 -10.41 9.50 16.02
C ASN A 261 -10.15 8.01 15.72
N PHE A 262 -9.81 7.67 14.49
CA PHE A 262 -9.35 6.34 14.15
C PHE A 262 -7.88 6.20 14.54
N THR A 263 -7.39 4.96 14.58
CA THR A 263 -6.05 4.67 15.10
C THR A 263 -4.94 5.19 14.19
N VAL A 264 -4.15 6.14 14.68
CA VAL A 264 -2.86 6.49 14.12
C VAL A 264 -1.80 6.18 15.17
N SER A 265 -0.84 5.33 14.82
CA SER A 265 0.25 4.94 15.73
C SER A 265 1.61 5.27 15.13
N GLU A 266 2.58 5.51 16.01
CA GLU A 266 3.97 5.61 15.62
C GLU A 266 4.65 4.26 15.80
N SER A 267 5.49 3.87 14.82
CA SER A 267 6.24 2.64 14.88
C SER A 267 7.21 2.63 16.06
N ARG A 268 7.34 1.48 16.70
CA ARG A 268 8.30 1.23 17.78
C ARG A 268 9.70 0.93 17.27
N ILE A 269 9.85 0.69 15.97
CA ILE A 269 11.14 0.35 15.35
C ILE A 269 11.88 1.66 15.02
N HIS A 270 12.69 2.14 15.96
CA HIS A 270 13.47 3.39 15.81
C HIS A 270 14.85 3.17 15.17
N SER A 271 15.41 1.98 15.31
CA SER A 271 16.74 1.65 14.76
C SER A 271 16.85 0.18 14.37
N ILE A 272 17.92 -0.17 13.65
CA ILE A 272 18.25 -1.57 13.37
C ILE A 272 18.47 -2.36 14.67
N PHE A 273 18.92 -1.71 15.73
CA PHE A 273 19.12 -2.35 17.02
C PHE A 273 17.79 -2.67 17.69
N ASP A 274 16.81 -1.77 17.62
CA ASP A 274 15.46 -2.04 18.14
C ASP A 274 14.83 -3.22 17.39
N TYR A 275 15.01 -3.26 16.08
CA TYR A 275 14.58 -4.39 15.27
C TYR A 275 15.25 -5.69 15.68
N LEU A 276 16.58 -5.70 15.83
CA LEU A 276 17.32 -6.88 16.30
C LEU A 276 16.90 -7.29 17.70
N TYR A 277 16.63 -6.33 18.59
CA TYR A 277 16.15 -6.63 19.94
C TYR A 277 14.74 -7.22 19.93
N SER A 278 13.85 -6.76 19.05
CA SER A 278 12.48 -7.31 18.95
C SER A 278 12.49 -8.79 18.54
N GLN A 279 13.36 -9.16 17.58
CA GLN A 279 13.51 -10.54 17.09
C GLN A 279 13.96 -11.51 18.19
N TYR A 280 14.74 -11.02 19.14
CA TYR A 280 15.33 -11.84 20.21
C TYR A 280 14.71 -11.57 21.59
N THR A 281 13.54 -10.93 21.65
CA THR A 281 12.91 -10.54 22.94
C THR A 281 12.78 -11.71 23.92
N ARG A 282 12.37 -12.90 23.47
CA ARG A 282 12.27 -14.08 24.34
C ARG A 282 13.62 -14.54 24.87
N GLN A 283 14.63 -14.58 24.00
CA GLN A 283 15.99 -14.96 24.38
C GLN A 283 16.62 -13.93 25.30
N ARG A 284 16.37 -12.63 25.03
CA ARG A 284 16.79 -11.51 25.85
C ARG A 284 16.18 -11.58 27.25
N LEU A 285 14.87 -11.78 27.37
CA LEU A 285 14.20 -11.90 28.67
C LEU A 285 14.71 -13.10 29.47
N ALA A 286 14.87 -14.27 28.83
CA ALA A 286 15.44 -15.45 29.45
C ALA A 286 16.88 -15.22 29.92
N PHE A 287 17.67 -14.49 29.12
CA PHE A 287 19.06 -14.13 29.45
C PHE A 287 19.14 -13.16 30.63
N ILE A 288 18.29 -12.12 30.68
CA ILE A 288 18.20 -11.19 31.80
C ILE A 288 17.77 -11.92 33.09
N GLN A 289 16.77 -12.81 33.00
CA GLN A 289 16.28 -13.56 34.15
C GLN A 289 17.31 -14.56 34.71
N ALA A 290 18.19 -15.07 33.85
CA ALA A 290 19.26 -16.01 34.23
C ALA A 290 20.47 -15.32 34.92
N HIS A 291 20.53 -13.97 34.87
CA HIS A 291 21.67 -13.23 35.39
C HIS A 291 21.23 -12.21 36.45
N PRO A 292 22.07 -11.94 37.46
CA PRO A 292 21.73 -10.98 38.53
C PRO A 292 21.54 -9.58 37.96
N LYS A 293 20.52 -8.89 38.43
CA LYS A 293 20.25 -7.47 38.08
C LYS A 293 21.26 -6.58 38.84
N ILE A 294 22.09 -5.88 38.11
CA ILE A 294 23.19 -5.06 38.65
C ILE A 294 22.91 -3.56 38.44
N SER A 295 22.09 -3.22 37.45
CA SER A 295 21.72 -1.86 37.12
C SER A 295 20.20 -1.72 36.96
N GLU A 296 19.70 -0.50 37.11
CA GLU A 296 18.30 -0.15 36.81
C GLU A 296 17.99 -0.25 35.31
N TYR A 297 19.00 -0.15 34.46
CA TYR A 297 18.86 -0.16 33.00
C TYR A 297 19.09 -1.57 32.41
N ASP A 298 18.12 -2.08 31.68
CA ASP A 298 18.17 -3.41 31.05
C ASP A 298 19.32 -3.57 30.06
N SER A 299 19.66 -2.52 29.31
CA SER A 299 20.78 -2.53 28.37
C SER A 299 22.13 -2.79 29.06
N GLU A 300 22.32 -2.25 30.24
CA GLU A 300 23.54 -2.46 31.03
C GLU A 300 23.60 -3.86 31.61
N ASN A 301 22.48 -4.36 32.11
CA ASN A 301 22.36 -5.74 32.60
C ASN A 301 22.68 -6.76 31.51
N ILE A 302 22.19 -6.54 30.29
CA ILE A 302 22.47 -7.40 29.14
C ILE A 302 23.96 -7.34 28.77
N THR A 303 24.53 -6.14 28.67
CA THR A 303 25.94 -5.94 28.33
C THR A 303 26.84 -6.60 29.36
N PHE A 304 26.54 -6.41 30.65
CA PHE A 304 27.28 -7.05 31.75
C PHE A 304 27.23 -8.58 31.66
N ALA A 305 26.03 -9.13 31.52
CA ALA A 305 25.85 -10.57 31.43
C ALA A 305 26.54 -11.17 30.20
N PHE A 306 26.50 -10.47 29.06
CA PHE A 306 27.20 -10.87 27.84
C PHE A 306 28.72 -10.89 28.06
N ILE A 307 29.29 -9.82 28.61
CA ILE A 307 30.72 -9.74 28.91
C ILE A 307 31.14 -10.84 29.88
N GLN A 308 30.38 -11.08 30.94
CA GLN A 308 30.66 -12.17 31.89
C GLN A 308 30.65 -13.54 31.19
N THR A 309 29.69 -13.78 30.30
CA THR A 309 29.58 -15.04 29.56
C THR A 309 30.80 -15.23 28.67
N VAL A 310 31.22 -14.17 27.96
CA VAL A 310 32.42 -14.17 27.11
C VAL A 310 33.68 -14.43 27.94
N LEU A 311 33.85 -13.71 29.05
CA LEU A 311 35.03 -13.87 29.94
C LEU A 311 35.11 -15.31 30.53
N LYS A 312 33.98 -15.89 30.90
CA LYS A 312 33.91 -17.28 31.38
C LYS A 312 34.29 -18.32 30.31
N LYS A 313 34.09 -18.01 29.04
CA LYS A 313 34.43 -18.90 27.93
C LYS A 313 35.94 -19.04 27.70
N TYR A 314 36.70 -18.02 28.08
CA TYR A 314 38.17 -17.98 27.88
C TYR A 314 38.87 -18.19 29.25
N ARG A 315 39.57 -19.28 29.42
CA ARG A 315 40.30 -19.65 30.67
C ARG A 315 41.24 -18.54 31.16
N GLU A 316 41.86 -17.82 30.23
CA GLU A 316 42.79 -16.72 30.50
C GLU A 316 42.17 -15.55 31.25
N PHE A 317 40.85 -15.37 31.16
CA PHE A 317 40.11 -14.22 31.72
C PHE A 317 39.21 -14.60 32.92
N HIS A 318 39.23 -15.84 33.38
CA HIS A 318 38.39 -16.31 34.49
C HIS A 318 38.54 -15.48 35.80
N HIS A 319 39.69 -14.82 35.98
CA HIS A 319 39.98 -13.99 37.14
C HIS A 319 39.52 -12.54 36.99
N LEU A 320 39.06 -12.15 35.78
CA LEU A 320 38.58 -10.78 35.55
C LEU A 320 37.15 -10.65 36.00
N GLY A 321 36.88 -9.59 36.77
CA GLY A 321 35.53 -9.15 37.12
C GLY A 321 35.08 -8.01 36.20
N VAL A 322 33.79 -7.92 35.93
CA VAL A 322 33.18 -6.82 35.24
C VAL A 322 32.45 -5.96 36.25
N LEU A 323 32.75 -4.64 36.26
CA LEU A 323 32.13 -3.68 37.15
C LEU A 323 31.25 -2.73 36.31
N CYS A 324 29.98 -2.58 36.70
CA CYS A 324 29.08 -1.58 36.14
C CYS A 324 29.12 -0.31 36.96
N HIS A 325 28.99 0.84 36.30
CA HIS A 325 28.88 2.16 36.94
C HIS A 325 30.01 2.52 37.93
N ILE A 326 31.25 2.47 37.48
CA ILE A 326 32.35 3.10 38.27
C ILE A 326 32.36 4.59 37.89
N PRO A 327 32.00 5.50 38.81
CA PRO A 327 32.18 6.92 38.58
C PRO A 327 33.65 7.19 38.25
N LEU A 328 33.94 7.97 37.21
CA LEU A 328 35.31 8.34 36.77
C LEU A 328 36.21 8.84 37.90
N ARG A 329 35.64 9.48 38.91
CA ARG A 329 36.33 9.92 40.12
C ARG A 329 37.01 8.81 40.94
N HIS A 330 36.65 7.55 40.73
CA HIS A 330 37.25 6.40 41.42
C HIS A 330 38.33 5.70 40.57
N LEU A 331 38.48 6.07 39.28
CA LEU A 331 39.50 5.53 38.38
C LEU A 331 40.80 6.36 38.37
N ILE A 332 40.78 7.55 38.97
CA ILE A 332 41.95 8.44 39.07
C ILE A 332 42.44 8.39 40.54
N LYS A 333 43.28 7.40 40.80
CA LYS A 333 44.19 7.39 41.98
C LYS A 333 45.60 7.09 41.49
#